data_49e064f93b89287947265e878260448d
#
_entry.id   49e064f93b89287947265e878260448d
#
_cell.length_a   1.000
_cell.length_b   1.000
_cell.length_c   1.000
_cell.angle_alpha   90.00
_cell.angle_beta   90.00
_cell.angle_gamma   90.00
#
_symmetry.space_group_name_H-M   'P 1'
#
loop_
_entity.id
_entity.type
_entity.pdbx_description
1 polymer ?
#
loop_
_entity_poly.entity_id
_entity_poly.type
_entity_poly.pdbx_seq_one_letter_code
_entity_poly.pdbx_strand_id
1 'polypeptide(L)'
;MSSVLHITSSVQIPLSELRFRTSRSSGPGGQNVNKLETRVELVFDVASSPSLSEDQKNVLFTHLASRIDARGVLHISSQKSRSQWENKQLVIEKLVSILHGALKVRRKRVKTSPTHSSKERRVQSKKKHGQKKTMRKVRLGDE
;
A
#
# COMPACT_ATOMS: atom_id res chain seq x y z
N MET A 1 -7.76 16.81 19.67
CA MET A 1 -7.07 15.92 18.72
C MET A 1 -5.89 15.32 19.44
N SER A 2 -5.73 13.99 19.43
CA SER A 2 -4.57 13.36 20.04
C SER A 2 -3.29 13.90 19.39
N SER A 3 -2.36 14.37 20.21
CA SER A 3 -1.06 14.93 19.78
C SER A 3 -0.10 13.85 19.24
N VAL A 4 -0.55 12.59 19.21
CA VAL A 4 0.27 11.41 18.86
C VAL A 4 -0.47 10.54 17.87
N LEU A 5 0.22 10.09 16.82
CA LEU A 5 -0.27 9.14 15.83
C LEU A 5 0.18 7.72 16.20
N HIS A 6 -0.78 6.83 16.36
CA HIS A 6 -0.53 5.41 16.58
C HIS A 6 -0.35 4.70 15.24
N ILE A 7 0.86 4.22 14.94
CA ILE A 7 1.18 3.51 13.69
C ILE A 7 1.07 2.00 13.89
N THR A 8 1.72 1.49 14.95
CA THR A 8 1.64 0.09 15.39
C THR A 8 1.55 0.06 16.90
N SER A 9 1.40 -1.13 17.51
CA SER A 9 1.45 -1.28 18.97
C SER A 9 2.76 -0.76 19.61
N SER A 10 3.85 -0.75 18.84
CA SER A 10 5.19 -0.35 19.30
C SER A 10 5.68 0.98 18.74
N VAL A 11 4.97 1.59 17.79
CA VAL A 11 5.39 2.84 17.11
C VAL A 11 4.31 3.90 17.26
N GLN A 12 4.68 5.00 17.89
CA GLN A 12 3.84 6.18 18.08
C GLN A 12 4.65 7.40 17.66
N ILE A 13 4.10 8.24 16.80
CA ILE A 13 4.77 9.43 16.28
C ILE A 13 4.00 10.66 16.73
N PRO A 14 4.61 11.57 17.49
CA PRO A 14 3.98 12.82 17.85
C PRO A 14 3.84 13.74 16.64
N LEU A 15 2.76 14.53 16.60
CA LEU A 15 2.52 15.49 15.51
C LEU A 15 3.62 16.55 15.38
N SER A 16 4.40 16.78 16.43
CA SER A 16 5.54 17.71 16.44
C SER A 16 6.68 17.28 15.51
N GLU A 17 6.82 16.00 15.20
CA GLU A 17 7.79 15.49 14.22
C GLU A 17 7.36 15.71 12.78
N LEU A 18 6.10 16.09 12.55
CA LEU A 18 5.53 16.26 11.23
C LEU A 18 5.51 17.73 10.84
N ARG A 19 6.05 18.02 9.67
CA ARG A 19 5.96 19.36 9.07
C ARG A 19 4.95 19.36 7.94
N PHE A 20 4.12 20.39 7.90
CA PHE A 20 3.11 20.55 6.86
C PHE A 20 3.48 21.78 6.00
N ARG A 21 3.39 21.61 4.68
CA ARG A 21 3.55 22.69 3.70
C ARG A 21 2.27 22.78 2.88
N THR A 22 1.85 23.99 2.57
CA THR A 22 0.69 24.23 1.72
C THR A 22 1.16 24.82 0.40
N SER A 23 0.44 24.52 -0.65
CA SER A 23 0.68 25.05 -1.99
C SER A 23 -0.62 25.08 -2.78
N ARG A 24 -0.63 25.79 -3.90
CA ARG A 24 -1.75 25.80 -4.82
C ARG A 24 -1.92 24.40 -5.43
N SER A 25 -3.17 23.98 -5.62
CA SER A 25 -3.44 22.72 -6.30
C SER A 25 -3.16 22.85 -7.79
N SER A 26 -2.59 21.81 -8.40
CA SER A 26 -2.43 21.70 -9.85
C SER A 26 -3.67 21.04 -10.43
N GLY A 27 -4.39 21.70 -11.34
CA GLY A 27 -5.54 21.11 -12.05
C GLY A 27 -6.23 22.12 -12.96
N PRO A 28 -7.00 21.67 -13.95
CA PRO A 28 -7.85 22.53 -14.75
C PRO A 28 -8.98 23.04 -13.85
N GLY A 29 -8.86 24.23 -13.33
CA GLY A 29 -9.85 24.86 -12.45
C GLY A 29 -9.96 26.36 -12.69
N GLY A 30 -11.16 26.89 -12.37
CA GLY A 30 -11.44 28.32 -12.48
C GLY A 30 -10.66 29.16 -11.47
N GLN A 31 -11.01 30.45 -11.32
CA GLN A 31 -10.27 31.45 -10.53
C GLN A 31 -9.94 31.04 -9.09
N ASN A 32 -10.72 30.17 -8.44
CA ASN A 32 -10.50 29.73 -7.06
C ASN A 32 -9.25 28.83 -6.92
N VAL A 33 -8.90 28.02 -7.94
CA VAL A 33 -7.73 27.12 -7.90
C VAL A 33 -6.43 27.93 -7.87
N ASN A 34 -6.43 29.11 -8.49
CA ASN A 34 -5.26 29.98 -8.55
C ASN A 34 -5.08 30.86 -7.30
N LYS A 35 -6.12 30.95 -6.45
CA LYS A 35 -6.12 31.85 -5.28
C LYS A 35 -5.97 31.09 -3.95
N LEU A 36 -6.30 29.80 -3.89
CA LEU A 36 -6.36 29.02 -2.65
C LEU A 36 -5.24 27.95 -2.61
N GLU A 37 -4.53 27.91 -1.51
CA GLU A 37 -3.50 26.90 -1.23
C GLU A 37 -4.13 25.67 -0.56
N THR A 38 -4.87 24.87 -1.32
CA THR A 38 -5.57 23.69 -0.80
C THR A 38 -4.75 22.42 -0.82
N ARG A 39 -3.67 22.34 -1.62
CA ARG A 39 -2.76 21.20 -1.59
C ARG A 39 -1.94 21.24 -0.32
N VAL A 40 -1.91 20.10 0.38
CA VAL A 40 -1.10 19.90 1.59
C VAL A 40 -0.07 18.82 1.34
N GLU A 41 1.18 19.14 1.68
CA GLU A 41 2.30 18.22 1.73
C GLU A 41 2.72 18.03 3.18
N LEU A 42 2.83 16.75 3.60
CA LEU A 42 3.40 16.33 4.86
C LEU A 42 4.83 15.88 4.63
N VAL A 43 5.72 16.39 5.45
CA VAL A 43 7.16 16.09 5.44
C VAL A 43 7.52 15.44 6.77
N PHE A 44 8.04 14.22 6.74
CA PHE A 44 8.45 13.45 7.89
C PHE A 44 9.91 13.00 7.74
N ASP A 45 10.76 13.44 8.65
CA ASP A 45 12.17 13.07 8.69
C ASP A 45 12.35 11.71 9.38
N VAL A 46 12.46 10.65 8.57
CA VAL A 46 12.63 9.27 9.04
C VAL A 46 14.01 9.07 9.65
N ALA A 47 15.05 9.72 9.07
CA ALA A 47 16.42 9.55 9.52
C ALA A 47 16.63 10.09 10.93
N SER A 48 16.08 11.27 11.23
CA SER A 48 16.27 11.99 12.50
C SER A 48 15.18 11.67 13.54
N SER A 49 14.16 10.89 13.20
CA SER A 49 13.03 10.63 14.10
C SER A 49 13.48 9.88 15.37
N PRO A 50 13.23 10.43 16.57
CA PRO A 50 13.48 9.75 17.84
C PRO A 50 12.42 8.70 18.15
N SER A 51 11.26 8.73 17.47
CA SER A 51 10.15 7.79 17.67
C SER A 51 10.37 6.44 16.99
N LEU A 52 11.42 6.31 16.17
CA LEU A 52 11.75 5.10 15.41
C LEU A 52 13.07 4.50 15.89
N SER A 53 13.10 3.17 16.09
CA SER A 53 14.35 2.44 16.30
C SER A 53 15.15 2.34 15.00
N GLU A 54 16.47 2.08 15.09
CA GLU A 54 17.34 1.92 13.93
C GLU A 54 16.88 0.78 12.99
N ASP A 55 16.39 -0.33 13.56
CA ASP A 55 15.83 -1.44 12.78
C ASP A 55 14.60 -1.01 12.01
N GLN A 56 13.70 -0.23 12.64
CA GLN A 56 12.51 0.31 11.99
C GLN A 56 12.87 1.29 10.88
N LYS A 57 13.85 2.16 11.09
CA LYS A 57 14.36 3.06 10.04
C LYS A 57 14.88 2.28 8.84
N ASN A 58 15.72 1.26 9.05
CA ASN A 58 16.25 0.40 7.99
C ASN A 58 15.15 -0.29 7.19
N VAL A 59 14.11 -0.80 7.87
CA VAL A 59 12.93 -1.40 7.22
C VAL A 59 12.19 -0.36 6.37
N LEU A 60 11.99 0.86 6.90
CA LEU A 60 11.33 1.95 6.17
C LEU A 60 12.16 2.38 4.94
N PHE A 61 13.46 2.54 5.07
CA PHE A 61 14.34 2.85 3.93
C PHE A 61 14.28 1.79 2.84
N THR A 62 14.21 0.51 3.22
CA THR A 62 14.10 -0.60 2.26
C THR A 62 12.73 -0.62 1.56
N HIS A 63 11.64 -0.50 2.31
CA HIS A 63 10.30 -0.64 1.77
C HIS A 63 9.77 0.63 1.09
N LEU A 64 10.26 1.80 1.50
CA LEU A 64 9.81 3.10 1.00
C LEU A 64 10.90 3.85 0.20
N ALA A 65 11.89 3.14 -0.32
CA ALA A 65 13.01 3.72 -1.07
C ALA A 65 12.59 4.68 -2.22
N SER A 66 11.44 4.42 -2.86
CA SER A 66 10.90 5.27 -3.92
C SER A 66 10.17 6.54 -3.42
N ARG A 67 9.97 6.68 -2.12
CA ARG A 67 9.20 7.78 -1.49
C ARG A 67 10.01 8.60 -0.50
N ILE A 68 11.15 8.08 -0.07
CA ILE A 68 12.09 8.74 0.82
C ILE A 68 13.20 9.35 -0.05
N ASP A 69 13.49 10.61 0.16
CA ASP A 69 14.55 11.29 -0.56
C ASP A 69 15.96 10.89 -0.06
N ALA A 70 17.00 11.40 -0.74
CA ALA A 70 18.40 11.14 -0.38
C ALA A 70 18.80 11.64 1.02
N ARG A 71 17.98 12.51 1.64
CA ARG A 71 18.19 13.03 2.99
C ARG A 71 17.48 12.21 4.05
N GLY A 72 16.75 11.16 3.66
CA GLY A 72 15.97 10.33 4.58
C GLY A 72 14.61 10.91 4.94
N VAL A 73 14.07 11.82 4.12
CA VAL A 73 12.79 12.50 4.37
C VAL A 73 11.68 11.89 3.52
N LEU A 74 10.57 11.56 4.14
CA LEU A 74 9.37 11.05 3.49
C LEU A 74 8.42 12.20 3.15
N HIS A 75 8.00 12.27 1.88
CA HIS A 75 7.08 13.27 1.36
C HIS A 75 5.74 12.66 0.98
N ILE A 76 4.64 13.20 1.51
CA ILE A 76 3.28 12.74 1.20
C ILE A 76 2.40 13.95 0.91
N SER A 77 1.70 13.95 -0.22
CA SER A 77 0.81 15.06 -0.57
C SER A 77 -0.64 14.64 -0.81
N SER A 78 -1.55 15.59 -0.61
CA SER A 78 -2.97 15.47 -0.97
C SER A 78 -3.51 16.78 -1.51
N GLN A 79 -4.32 16.65 -2.57
CA GLN A 79 -5.08 17.75 -3.19
C GLN A 79 -6.47 17.29 -3.61
N LYS A 80 -7.01 16.26 -2.93
CA LYS A 80 -8.29 15.62 -3.32
C LYS A 80 -9.48 16.49 -3.00
N SER A 81 -9.43 17.21 -1.88
CA SER A 81 -10.53 18.08 -1.43
C SER A 81 -10.26 19.54 -1.78
N ARG A 82 -11.36 20.31 -1.82
CA ARG A 82 -11.31 21.78 -1.87
C ARG A 82 -10.91 22.41 -0.53
N SER A 83 -11.00 21.65 0.57
CA SER A 83 -10.66 22.07 1.92
C SER A 83 -9.21 21.70 2.23
N GLN A 84 -8.41 22.69 2.64
CA GLN A 84 -7.06 22.51 3.14
C GLN A 84 -7.05 21.61 4.38
N TRP A 85 -8.03 21.79 5.28
CA TRP A 85 -8.17 20.98 6.50
C TRP A 85 -8.39 19.51 6.18
N GLU A 86 -9.31 19.19 5.25
CA GLU A 86 -9.56 17.80 4.81
C GLU A 86 -8.30 17.19 4.15
N ASN A 87 -7.60 17.96 3.31
CA ASN A 87 -6.36 17.50 2.72
C ASN A 87 -5.28 17.21 3.77
N LYS A 88 -5.25 18.00 4.87
CA LYS A 88 -4.36 17.74 6.01
C LYS A 88 -4.71 16.43 6.72
N GLN A 89 -5.98 16.13 6.94
CA GLN A 89 -6.39 14.84 7.49
C GLN A 89 -6.01 13.69 6.57
N LEU A 90 -6.27 13.83 5.26
CA LEU A 90 -5.94 12.82 4.26
C LEU A 90 -4.43 12.51 4.19
N VAL A 91 -3.54 13.48 4.33
CA VAL A 91 -2.09 13.19 4.34
C VAL A 91 -1.66 12.49 5.62
N ILE A 92 -2.29 12.78 6.76
CA ILE A 92 -2.04 12.07 8.02
C ILE A 92 -2.48 10.61 7.92
N GLU A 93 -3.69 10.35 7.43
CA GLU A 93 -4.20 8.99 7.21
C GLU A 93 -3.31 8.19 6.23
N LYS A 94 -2.86 8.84 5.15
CA LYS A 94 -1.90 8.25 4.21
C LYS A 94 -0.58 7.90 4.89
N LEU A 95 -0.04 8.78 5.74
CA LEU A 95 1.20 8.51 6.49
C LEU A 95 1.03 7.27 7.35
N VAL A 96 -0.04 7.21 8.17
CA VAL A 96 -0.33 6.06 9.04
C VAL A 96 -0.42 4.78 8.22
N SER A 97 -1.17 4.79 7.12
CA SER A 97 -1.34 3.62 6.25
C SER A 97 -0.03 3.15 5.62
N ILE A 98 0.79 4.08 5.13
CA ILE A 98 2.10 3.79 4.48
C ILE A 98 3.07 3.20 5.51
N LEU A 99 3.22 3.84 6.67
CA LEU A 99 4.14 3.38 7.72
C LEU A 99 3.68 2.04 8.31
N HIS A 100 2.39 1.87 8.58
CA HIS A 100 1.83 0.60 9.04
C HIS A 100 2.07 -0.53 8.03
N GLY A 101 1.86 -0.25 6.73
CA GLY A 101 2.11 -1.22 5.67
C GLY A 101 3.58 -1.61 5.53
N ALA A 102 4.50 -0.65 5.67
CA ALA A 102 5.94 -0.86 5.56
C ALA A 102 6.53 -1.59 6.78
N LEU A 103 6.05 -1.28 7.98
CA LEU A 103 6.51 -1.90 9.24
C LEU A 103 5.85 -3.25 9.52
N LYS A 104 4.82 -3.63 8.75
CA LYS A 104 4.15 -4.92 8.91
C LYS A 104 5.11 -6.06 8.56
N VAL A 105 5.42 -6.90 9.55
CA VAL A 105 6.22 -8.12 9.34
C VAL A 105 5.47 -9.07 8.39
N ARG A 106 6.00 -9.29 7.21
CA ARG A 106 5.46 -10.26 6.25
C ARG A 106 5.88 -11.65 6.65
N ARG A 107 4.92 -12.50 7.00
CA ARG A 107 5.20 -13.92 7.24
C ARG A 107 5.68 -14.57 5.95
N LYS A 108 6.78 -15.35 6.03
CA LYS A 108 7.28 -16.12 4.89
C LYS A 108 6.18 -17.09 4.43
N ARG A 109 5.85 -17.04 3.14
CA ARG A 109 4.85 -17.95 2.56
C ARG A 109 5.41 -19.38 2.56
N VAL A 110 4.77 -20.25 3.32
CA VAL A 110 5.09 -21.68 3.32
C VAL A 110 4.40 -22.33 2.11
N LYS A 111 5.16 -23.12 1.33
CA LYS A 111 4.60 -23.87 0.21
C LYS A 111 3.64 -24.92 0.75
N THR A 112 2.40 -24.92 0.28
CA THR A 112 1.41 -25.94 0.60
C THR A 112 1.33 -26.96 -0.52
N SER A 113 1.18 -28.25 -0.19
CA SER A 113 0.92 -29.31 -1.17
C SER A 113 -0.60 -29.40 -1.43
N PRO A 114 -1.01 -29.81 -2.65
CA PRO A 114 -2.42 -30.05 -2.94
C PRO A 114 -2.99 -31.14 -2.03
N THR A 115 -4.21 -30.95 -1.55
CA THR A 115 -4.94 -31.93 -0.74
C THR A 115 -5.24 -33.20 -1.54
N HIS A 116 -5.46 -34.34 -0.86
CA HIS A 116 -5.80 -35.62 -1.50
C HIS A 116 -7.04 -35.47 -2.39
N SER A 117 -8.10 -34.84 -1.89
CA SER A 117 -9.32 -34.58 -2.65
C SER A 117 -9.09 -33.69 -3.89
N SER A 118 -8.17 -32.74 -3.85
CA SER A 118 -7.81 -31.93 -5.01
C SER A 118 -7.10 -32.77 -6.09
N LYS A 119 -6.22 -33.67 -5.68
CA LYS A 119 -5.55 -34.61 -6.60
C LYS A 119 -6.58 -35.56 -7.24
N GLU A 120 -7.49 -36.10 -6.48
CA GLU A 120 -8.56 -36.98 -6.99
C GLU A 120 -9.47 -36.28 -7.99
N ARG A 121 -9.96 -35.08 -7.65
CA ARG A 121 -10.79 -34.28 -8.59
C ARG A 121 -10.05 -34.03 -9.91
N ARG A 122 -8.76 -33.72 -9.87
CA ARG A 122 -7.93 -33.54 -11.06
C ARG A 122 -7.85 -34.81 -11.90
N VAL A 123 -7.64 -35.99 -11.26
CA VAL A 123 -7.56 -37.28 -11.93
C VAL A 123 -8.93 -37.63 -12.55
N GLN A 124 -10.02 -37.45 -11.82
CA GLN A 124 -11.38 -37.71 -12.32
C GLN A 124 -11.72 -36.79 -13.52
N SER A 125 -11.37 -35.51 -13.43
CA SER A 125 -11.55 -34.58 -14.54
C SER A 125 -10.78 -35.02 -15.79
N LYS A 126 -9.50 -35.41 -15.62
CA LYS A 126 -8.72 -35.97 -16.73
C LYS A 126 -9.34 -37.23 -17.34
N LYS A 127 -9.81 -38.16 -16.51
CA LYS A 127 -10.51 -39.39 -16.98
C LYS A 127 -11.78 -39.06 -17.81
N LYS A 128 -12.62 -38.13 -17.32
CA LYS A 128 -13.82 -37.67 -18.03
C LYS A 128 -13.48 -37.03 -19.39
N HIS A 129 -12.43 -36.18 -19.42
CA HIS A 129 -11.97 -35.58 -20.68
C HIS A 129 -11.38 -36.63 -21.64
N GLY A 130 -10.67 -37.65 -21.13
CA GLY A 130 -10.17 -38.76 -21.92
C GLY A 130 -11.31 -39.53 -22.58
N GLN A 131 -12.32 -39.91 -21.80
CA GLN A 131 -13.52 -40.61 -22.31
C GLN A 131 -14.25 -39.82 -23.40
N LYS A 132 -14.44 -38.49 -23.20
CA LYS A 132 -15.06 -37.64 -24.23
C LYS A 132 -14.23 -37.61 -25.54
N LYS A 133 -12.88 -37.59 -25.43
CA LYS A 133 -12.01 -37.65 -26.61
C LYS A 133 -12.13 -38.98 -27.37
N THR A 134 -12.19 -40.09 -26.62
CA THR A 134 -12.32 -41.43 -27.20
C THR A 134 -13.67 -41.58 -27.94
N MET A 135 -14.79 -41.13 -27.31
CA MET A 135 -16.11 -41.13 -27.95
C MET A 135 -16.16 -40.28 -29.23
N ARG A 136 -15.41 -39.16 -29.28
CA ARG A 136 -15.34 -38.36 -30.52
C ARG A 136 -14.56 -39.05 -31.64
N LYS A 137 -13.52 -39.84 -31.32
CA LYS A 137 -12.77 -40.61 -32.32
C LYS A 137 -13.57 -41.75 -32.88
N VAL A 138 -14.37 -42.44 -32.06
CA VAL A 138 -15.26 -43.52 -32.51
C VAL A 138 -16.33 -43.01 -33.49
N ARG A 139 -16.90 -41.82 -33.25
CA ARG A 139 -17.87 -41.22 -34.21
C ARG A 139 -17.28 -40.75 -35.54
N LEU A 140 -15.97 -40.55 -35.65
CA LEU A 140 -15.33 -40.16 -36.89
C LEU A 140 -14.75 -41.32 -37.70
N GLY A 141 -14.89 -42.56 -37.18
CA GLY A 141 -14.42 -43.79 -37.86
C GLY A 141 -15.52 -44.66 -38.47
N ASP A 142 -16.77 -44.22 -38.35
CA ASP A 142 -17.96 -44.98 -38.85
C ASP A 142 -18.53 -44.37 -40.17
N GLU A 143 -17.74 -43.49 -40.90
CA GLU A 143 -18.10 -43.03 -42.26
C GLU A 143 -17.19 -43.65 -43.32
#